data_534f4bfc3cde46bcae925ae6e96f8d09
#
_entry.id   534f4bfc3cde46bcae925ae6e96f8d09
#
_cell.length_a   1.000
_cell.length_b   1.000
_cell.length_c   1.000
_cell.angle_alpha   90.00
_cell.angle_beta   90.00
_cell.angle_gamma   90.00
#
_symmetry.space_group_name_H-M   'P 1'
#
loop_
_entity.id
_entity.type
_entity.pdbx_description
1 polymer ?
#
loop_
_entity_poly.entity_id
_entity_poly.type
_entity_poly.pdbx_seq_one_letter_code
_entity_poly.pdbx_strand_id
1 'polypeptide(L)'
;MKKLLAVLLLTLPTMAVAIDLEGYYITAKGGASKTFNTGETSLNTSTGTLFTQQNEDLGTGSAFGFSVGKYLTNSFRLELEAIKRTGYEFDARDTSVVLPGGGIHSEKAKIQTEAVFINGFYDFQPFTMSNTAITPYLGGGVGISRNKMGTTVEHRFGLTNGVTNDGNTINQFAYKLSAGT
;
A
#
# COMPACT_ATOMS: atom_id res chain seq x y z
N MET A 1 -2.97 19.09 11.00
CA MET A 1 -1.98 19.04 9.92
C MET A 1 -2.05 17.65 9.29
N LYS A 2 -2.41 17.53 8.01
CA LYS A 2 -2.52 16.24 7.32
C LYS A 2 -1.10 15.72 7.07
N LYS A 3 -0.67 14.67 7.80
CA LYS A 3 0.61 14.02 7.55
C LYS A 3 0.49 13.17 6.28
N LEU A 4 1.39 13.38 5.32
CA LEU A 4 1.51 12.60 4.10
C LEU A 4 2.01 11.21 4.48
N LEU A 5 1.22 10.19 4.19
CA LEU A 5 1.61 8.80 4.38
C LEU A 5 2.54 8.39 3.23
N ALA A 6 3.83 8.29 3.48
CA ALA A 6 4.78 7.76 2.51
C ALA A 6 4.81 6.23 2.62
N VAL A 7 4.33 5.53 1.59
CA VAL A 7 4.40 4.07 1.49
C VAL A 7 5.51 3.72 0.52
N LEU A 8 6.64 3.24 1.04
CA LEU A 8 7.71 2.69 0.20
C LEU A 8 7.38 1.22 -0.11
N LEU A 9 7.26 0.90 -1.39
CA LEU A 9 6.92 -0.43 -1.88
C LEU A 9 8.17 -1.13 -2.41
N LEU A 10 8.55 -2.22 -1.77
CA LEU A 10 9.43 -3.21 -2.36
C LEU A 10 8.56 -4.27 -3.04
N THR A 11 8.49 -4.28 -4.36
CA THR A 11 7.86 -5.38 -5.11
C THR A 11 8.95 -6.36 -5.52
N LEU A 12 8.77 -7.63 -5.19
CA LEU A 12 9.55 -8.73 -5.73
C LEU A 12 9.27 -8.89 -7.24
N PRO A 13 10.17 -9.56 -7.99
CA PRO A 13 10.11 -9.59 -9.45
C PRO A 13 8.75 -10.04 -9.95
N THR A 14 8.16 -9.20 -10.76
CA THR A 14 6.88 -9.45 -11.42
C THR A 14 7.13 -10.21 -12.70
N MET A 15 6.39 -11.29 -12.94
CA MET A 15 6.31 -11.86 -14.28
C MET A 15 5.50 -10.88 -15.14
N ALA A 16 6.17 -10.20 -16.04
CA ALA A 16 5.54 -9.41 -17.07
C ALA A 16 5.28 -10.31 -18.28
N VAL A 17 4.02 -10.55 -18.61
CA VAL A 17 3.66 -11.09 -19.92
C VAL A 17 3.43 -9.88 -20.83
N ALA A 18 4.39 -9.56 -21.66
CA ALA A 18 4.25 -8.52 -22.67
C ALA A 18 3.66 -9.13 -23.94
N ILE A 19 2.49 -8.66 -24.34
CA ILE A 19 1.94 -8.87 -25.68
C ILE A 19 2.29 -7.59 -26.44
N ASP A 20 3.20 -7.69 -27.40
CA ASP A 20 3.61 -6.57 -28.24
C ASP A 20 2.55 -6.36 -29.34
N LEU A 21 1.91 -5.22 -29.32
CA LEU A 21 0.95 -4.75 -30.31
C LEU A 21 1.46 -3.37 -30.81
N GLU A 22 2.40 -3.37 -31.73
CA GLU A 22 2.94 -2.16 -32.35
C GLU A 22 3.41 -1.10 -31.31
N GLY A 23 4.24 -1.53 -30.36
CA GLY A 23 4.77 -0.68 -29.29
C GLY A 23 3.85 -0.51 -28.09
N TYR A 24 2.69 -1.16 -28.06
CA TYR A 24 1.87 -1.29 -26.87
C TYR A 24 2.18 -2.61 -26.15
N TYR A 25 2.04 -2.61 -24.84
CA TYR A 25 2.20 -3.83 -24.03
C TYR A 25 1.20 -3.85 -22.86
N ILE A 26 0.92 -5.05 -22.40
CA ILE A 26 0.11 -5.30 -21.21
C ILE A 26 0.98 -6.00 -20.18
N THR A 27 0.91 -5.57 -18.92
CA THR A 27 1.65 -6.18 -17.81
C THR A 27 0.72 -6.62 -16.70
N ALA A 28 0.89 -7.85 -16.23
CA ALA A 28 0.34 -8.31 -14.96
C ALA A 28 1.45 -8.28 -13.90
N LYS A 29 1.16 -7.74 -12.73
CA LYS A 29 2.11 -7.56 -11.62
C LYS A 29 1.58 -8.25 -10.37
N GLY A 30 2.44 -8.97 -9.66
CA GLY A 30 2.08 -9.59 -8.39
C GLY A 30 3.28 -9.57 -7.44
N GLY A 31 3.05 -9.40 -6.15
CA GLY A 31 4.16 -9.38 -5.20
C GLY A 31 3.72 -9.18 -3.76
N ALA A 32 4.71 -9.23 -2.86
CA ALA A 32 4.54 -8.83 -1.48
C ALA A 32 4.65 -7.30 -1.37
N SER A 33 3.91 -6.74 -0.44
CA SER A 33 3.88 -5.31 -0.17
C SER A 33 3.99 -5.09 1.33
N LYS A 34 4.90 -4.23 1.74
CA LYS A 34 5.10 -3.87 3.14
C LYS A 34 4.90 -2.38 3.33
N THR A 35 4.25 -2.00 4.44
CA THR A 35 4.14 -0.60 4.85
C THR A 35 5.30 -0.28 5.79
N PHE A 36 5.86 0.92 5.64
CA PHE A 36 6.91 1.41 6.53
C PHE A 36 6.45 2.73 7.13
N ASN A 37 6.61 2.86 8.44
CA ASN A 37 6.43 4.08 9.21
C ASN A 37 5.14 4.85 8.85
N THR A 38 4.02 4.35 9.31
CA THR A 38 2.73 5.02 9.16
C THR A 38 2.57 6.23 10.08
N GLY A 39 3.58 6.50 10.91
CA GLY A 39 3.59 7.56 11.91
C GLY A 39 2.70 7.22 13.11
N GLU A 40 2.99 7.83 14.23
CA GLU A 40 2.10 7.77 15.40
C GLU A 40 0.76 8.42 15.06
N THR A 41 -0.29 7.64 14.99
CA THR A 41 -1.64 8.14 14.85
C THR A 41 -2.22 8.22 16.26
N SER A 42 -2.17 9.38 16.87
CA SER A 42 -2.94 9.64 18.09
C SER A 42 -4.36 10.01 17.69
N LEU A 43 -5.30 9.14 17.96
CA LEU A 43 -6.72 9.45 17.91
C LEU A 43 -7.12 10.15 19.22
N ASN A 44 -7.47 11.42 19.12
CA ASN A 44 -8.01 12.15 20.25
C ASN A 44 -9.53 11.93 20.26
N THR A 45 -10.01 11.16 21.21
CA THR A 45 -11.45 11.00 21.40
C THR A 45 -12.03 12.22 22.11
N SER A 46 -13.33 12.45 21.98
CA SER A 46 -14.05 13.53 22.67
C SER A 46 -13.93 13.50 24.21
N THR A 47 -13.38 12.42 24.77
CA THR A 47 -13.12 12.21 26.20
C THR A 47 -11.66 12.46 26.60
N GLY A 48 -10.80 12.92 25.68
CA GLY A 48 -9.39 13.22 25.97
C GLY A 48 -8.47 12.01 26.08
N THR A 49 -8.90 10.82 25.67
CA THR A 49 -8.08 9.61 25.69
C THR A 49 -7.19 9.56 24.45
N LEU A 50 -5.89 9.48 24.65
CA LEU A 50 -4.88 9.31 23.59
C LEU A 50 -4.68 7.82 23.34
N PHE A 51 -5.08 7.33 22.17
CA PHE A 51 -4.68 6.01 21.70
C PHE A 51 -3.31 6.10 21.06
N THR A 52 -2.34 5.40 21.61
CA THR A 52 -1.01 5.29 21.01
C THR A 52 -0.95 4.00 20.19
N GLN A 53 -0.72 4.13 18.89
CA GLN A 53 -0.49 2.98 18.03
C GLN A 53 0.83 2.33 18.43
N GLN A 54 0.80 1.07 18.84
CA GLN A 54 1.99 0.33 19.28
C GLN A 54 2.83 -0.24 18.13
N ASN A 55 2.23 -0.41 16.96
CA ASN A 55 2.93 -0.88 15.77
C ASN A 55 3.00 0.23 14.73
N GLU A 56 4.22 0.70 14.43
CA GLU A 56 4.47 1.67 13.35
C GLU A 56 4.22 1.10 11.95
N ASP A 57 3.90 -0.18 11.85
CA ASP A 57 3.89 -0.99 10.65
C ASP A 57 2.56 -1.73 10.54
N LEU A 58 1.88 -1.60 9.40
CA LEU A 58 0.61 -2.32 9.12
C LEU A 58 0.85 -3.78 8.67
N GLY A 59 2.09 -4.29 8.81
CA GLY A 59 2.45 -5.63 8.41
C GLY A 59 2.75 -5.78 6.91
N THR A 60 2.80 -7.03 6.48
CA THR A 60 3.06 -7.40 5.09
C THR A 60 1.80 -7.91 4.44
N GLY A 61 1.46 -7.36 3.30
CA GLY A 61 0.32 -7.76 2.49
C GLY A 61 0.73 -8.22 1.10
N SER A 62 -0.25 -8.49 0.25
CA SER A 62 -0.08 -8.83 -1.15
C SER A 62 -0.48 -7.66 -2.04
N ALA A 63 0.21 -7.52 -3.17
CA ALA A 63 -0.10 -6.54 -4.20
C ALA A 63 -0.34 -7.26 -5.54
N PHE A 64 -1.41 -6.88 -6.24
CA PHE A 64 -1.74 -7.34 -7.58
C PHE A 64 -2.10 -6.15 -8.44
N GLY A 65 -1.59 -6.14 -9.67
CA GLY A 65 -1.86 -5.04 -10.58
C GLY A 65 -1.85 -5.46 -12.04
N PHE A 66 -2.50 -4.62 -12.85
CA PHE A 66 -2.48 -4.69 -14.30
C PHE A 66 -2.12 -3.33 -14.86
N SER A 67 -1.42 -3.34 -15.97
CA SER A 67 -1.10 -2.10 -16.67
C SER A 67 -1.12 -2.27 -18.17
N VAL A 68 -1.43 -1.17 -18.85
CA VAL A 68 -1.27 -1.03 -20.30
C VAL A 68 -0.26 0.08 -20.52
N GLY A 69 0.76 -0.19 -21.32
CA GLY A 69 1.82 0.76 -21.61
C GLY A 69 2.06 0.91 -23.11
N LYS A 70 2.78 1.98 -23.44
CA LYS A 70 3.25 2.28 -24.79
C LYS A 70 4.68 2.77 -24.73
N TYR A 71 5.52 2.23 -25.59
CA TYR A 71 6.84 2.77 -25.87
C TYR A 71 6.70 4.04 -26.73
N LEU A 72 7.18 5.15 -26.22
CA LEU A 72 7.24 6.42 -26.93
C LEU A 72 8.53 6.53 -27.75
N THR A 73 9.60 5.93 -27.22
CA THR A 73 10.90 5.77 -27.86
C THR A 73 11.50 4.42 -27.43
N ASN A 74 12.69 4.09 -27.93
CA ASN A 74 13.39 2.85 -27.51
C ASN A 74 13.75 2.83 -25.99
N SER A 75 13.73 3.97 -25.33
CA SER A 75 14.12 4.09 -23.92
C SER A 75 13.01 4.68 -23.03
N PHE A 76 11.96 5.24 -23.61
CA PHE A 76 10.88 5.86 -22.83
C PHE A 76 9.55 5.15 -23.05
N ARG A 77 8.85 4.84 -21.96
CA ARG A 77 7.50 4.26 -22.00
C ARG A 77 6.58 4.94 -21.00
N LEU A 78 5.31 5.05 -21.36
CA LEU A 78 4.22 5.47 -20.49
C LEU A 78 3.34 4.26 -20.17
N GLU A 79 2.78 4.26 -18.97
CA GLU A 79 1.96 3.15 -18.48
C GLU A 79 0.79 3.67 -17.65
N LEU A 80 -0.41 3.19 -17.94
CA LEU A 80 -1.57 3.32 -17.07
C LEU A 80 -1.68 2.03 -16.26
N GLU A 81 -1.68 2.13 -14.93
CA GLU A 81 -1.65 1.01 -14.02
C GLU A 81 -2.80 1.08 -13.03
N ALA A 82 -3.47 -0.05 -12.81
CA ALA A 82 -4.38 -0.27 -11.70
C ALA A 82 -3.75 -1.31 -10.76
N ILE A 83 -3.69 -1.00 -9.47
CA ILE A 83 -3.10 -1.88 -8.45
C ILE A 83 -4.02 -2.00 -7.24
N LYS A 84 -4.13 -3.22 -6.71
CA LYS A 84 -4.82 -3.53 -5.46
C LYS A 84 -3.84 -4.15 -4.47
N ARG A 85 -3.91 -3.67 -3.22
CA ARG A 85 -3.11 -4.17 -2.09
C ARG A 85 -4.04 -4.61 -0.98
N THR A 86 -3.76 -5.77 -0.40
CA THR A 86 -4.58 -6.39 0.63
C THR A 86 -3.70 -7.05 1.68
N GLY A 87 -4.29 -7.40 2.82
CA GLY A 87 -3.60 -8.13 3.88
C GLY A 87 -2.90 -7.25 4.90
N TYR A 88 -3.20 -5.96 4.93
CA TYR A 88 -2.73 -5.08 5.98
C TYR A 88 -3.69 -5.12 7.16
N GLU A 89 -3.13 -5.16 8.36
CA GLU A 89 -3.88 -5.14 9.61
C GLU A 89 -3.39 -3.98 10.48
N PHE A 90 -4.33 -3.18 10.93
CA PHE A 90 -4.11 -2.16 11.94
C PHE A 90 -4.42 -2.80 13.30
N ASP A 91 -3.48 -2.75 14.23
CA ASP A 91 -3.65 -3.20 15.62
C ASP A 91 -3.21 -2.06 16.54
N ALA A 92 -4.17 -1.41 17.16
CA ALA A 92 -3.91 -0.35 18.14
C ALA A 92 -4.30 -0.84 19.53
N ARG A 93 -3.46 -0.56 20.51
CA ARG A 93 -3.71 -0.86 21.91
C ARG A 93 -3.62 0.41 22.73
N ASP A 94 -4.61 0.62 23.59
CA ASP A 94 -4.56 1.68 24.57
C ASP A 94 -3.92 1.13 25.85
N THR A 95 -2.73 1.62 26.16
CA THR A 95 -2.02 1.28 27.39
C THR A 95 -2.23 2.31 28.49
N SER A 96 -2.90 3.43 28.21
CA SER A 96 -3.05 4.57 29.12
C SER A 96 -4.29 4.47 30.01
N VAL A 97 -5.27 3.65 29.67
CA VAL A 97 -6.49 3.47 30.43
C VAL A 97 -6.44 2.18 31.22
N VAL A 98 -6.02 2.26 32.46
CA VAL A 98 -6.28 1.20 33.44
C VAL A 98 -7.75 1.34 33.86
N LEU A 99 -8.64 0.66 33.14
CA LEU A 99 -10.03 0.54 33.55
C LEU A 99 -10.09 -0.15 34.92
N PRO A 100 -11.06 0.20 35.79
CA PRO A 100 -11.31 -0.57 36.98
C PRO A 100 -11.61 -2.03 36.58
N GLY A 101 -10.68 -2.95 36.87
CA GLY A 101 -10.72 -4.34 36.42
C GLY A 101 -9.55 -4.77 35.51
N GLY A 102 -8.61 -3.87 35.18
CA GLY A 102 -7.35 -4.23 34.48
C GLY A 102 -7.50 -4.57 32.99
N GLY A 103 -8.48 -3.99 32.29
CA GLY A 103 -8.72 -4.29 30.89
C GLY A 103 -7.83 -3.47 29.94
N ILE A 104 -7.32 -4.13 28.89
CA ILE A 104 -6.64 -3.49 27.77
C ILE A 104 -7.66 -3.28 26.65
N HIS A 105 -7.72 -2.06 26.13
CA HIS A 105 -8.54 -1.72 24.98
C HIS A 105 -7.74 -1.95 23.71
N SER A 106 -8.20 -2.82 22.82
CA SER A 106 -7.55 -3.07 21.53
C SER A 106 -8.52 -2.88 20.38
N GLU A 107 -8.03 -2.26 19.32
CA GLU A 107 -8.78 -1.99 18.10
C GLU A 107 -8.06 -2.62 16.91
N LYS A 108 -8.76 -3.47 16.15
CA LYS A 108 -8.21 -4.13 14.96
C LYS A 108 -9.03 -3.79 13.74
N ALA A 109 -8.35 -3.44 12.66
CA ALA A 109 -8.97 -3.18 11.37
C ALA A 109 -8.15 -3.74 10.22
N LYS A 110 -8.83 -4.23 9.18
CA LYS A 110 -8.19 -4.62 7.92
C LYS A 110 -8.17 -3.42 6.97
N ILE A 111 -7.03 -3.19 6.33
CA ILE A 111 -6.87 -2.10 5.37
C ILE A 111 -6.63 -2.68 3.98
N GLN A 112 -7.34 -2.14 2.99
CA GLN A 112 -7.15 -2.41 1.58
C GLN A 112 -6.90 -1.10 0.84
N THR A 113 -6.02 -1.15 -0.16
CA THR A 113 -5.73 0.00 -1.01
C THR A 113 -5.95 -0.38 -2.47
N GLU A 114 -6.73 0.41 -3.18
CA GLU A 114 -6.88 0.35 -4.63
C GLU A 114 -6.32 1.66 -5.19
N ALA A 115 -5.51 1.60 -6.25
CA ALA A 115 -4.94 2.81 -6.82
C ALA A 115 -4.84 2.72 -8.34
N VAL A 116 -4.92 3.88 -8.99
CA VAL A 116 -4.65 4.04 -10.42
C VAL A 116 -3.53 5.05 -10.58
N PHE A 117 -2.53 4.71 -11.41
CA PHE A 117 -1.36 5.52 -11.66
C PHE A 117 -1.15 5.75 -13.16
N ILE A 118 -0.64 6.93 -13.49
CA ILE A 118 0.06 7.19 -14.74
C ILE A 118 1.55 7.19 -14.42
N ASN A 119 2.29 6.29 -15.07
CA ASN A 119 3.71 6.06 -14.83
C ASN A 119 4.52 6.42 -16.07
N GLY A 120 5.70 7.00 -15.87
CA GLY A 120 6.73 7.14 -16.86
C GLY A 120 7.95 6.31 -16.47
N PHE A 121 8.55 5.61 -17.44
CA PHE A 121 9.74 4.80 -17.24
C PHE A 121 10.82 5.16 -18.24
N TYR A 122 12.06 5.07 -17.79
CA TYR A 122 13.25 5.12 -18.61
C TYR A 122 13.95 3.76 -18.54
N ASP A 123 14.06 3.10 -19.67
CA ASP A 123 14.74 1.83 -19.84
C ASP A 123 16.19 2.11 -20.26
N PHE A 124 17.14 1.64 -19.48
CA PHE A 124 18.58 1.79 -19.77
C PHE A 124 19.02 0.84 -20.86
N GLN A 125 20.24 1.01 -21.35
CA GLN A 125 20.83 0.10 -22.31
C GLN A 125 20.85 -1.33 -21.73
N PRO A 126 20.39 -2.33 -22.50
CA PRO A 126 20.44 -3.72 -22.07
C PRO A 126 21.90 -4.18 -21.95
N PHE A 127 22.16 -5.01 -20.96
CA PHE A 127 23.41 -5.73 -20.83
C PHE A 127 23.13 -7.23 -20.71
N THR A 128 24.11 -8.04 -21.14
CA THR A 128 23.98 -9.50 -21.13
C THR A 128 24.66 -10.07 -19.88
N MET A 129 23.94 -10.87 -19.13
CA MET A 129 24.47 -11.62 -17.99
C MET A 129 24.05 -13.09 -18.14
N SER A 130 25.02 -14.00 -18.20
CA SER A 130 24.78 -15.45 -18.34
C SER A 130 23.79 -15.82 -19.47
N ASN A 131 23.99 -15.28 -20.68
CA ASN A 131 23.11 -15.44 -21.84
C ASN A 131 21.69 -14.86 -21.74
N THR A 132 21.40 -14.06 -20.72
CA THR A 132 20.12 -13.37 -20.58
C THR A 132 20.34 -11.87 -20.77
N ALA A 133 19.57 -11.27 -21.68
CA ALA A 133 19.54 -9.82 -21.82
C ALA A 133 18.71 -9.21 -20.66
N ILE A 134 19.33 -8.30 -19.93
CA ILE A 134 18.73 -7.61 -18.79
C ILE A 134 18.63 -6.13 -19.15
N THR A 135 17.44 -5.57 -19.05
CA THR A 135 17.18 -4.15 -19.30
C THR A 135 16.77 -3.46 -18.00
N PRO A 136 17.69 -2.79 -17.30
CA PRO A 136 17.35 -2.03 -16.11
C PRO A 136 16.40 -0.89 -16.46
N TYR A 137 15.52 -0.55 -15.53
CA TYR A 137 14.66 0.62 -15.68
C TYR A 137 14.52 1.41 -14.38
N LEU A 138 14.23 2.70 -14.54
CA LEU A 138 13.83 3.59 -13.47
C LEU A 138 12.54 4.29 -13.90
N GLY A 139 11.62 4.47 -12.97
CA GLY A 139 10.38 5.12 -13.28
C GLY A 139 9.72 5.77 -12.09
N GLY A 140 8.72 6.56 -12.39
CA GLY A 140 7.87 7.21 -11.39
C GLY A 140 6.46 7.40 -11.90
N GLY A 141 5.54 7.55 -10.99
CA GLY A 141 4.13 7.76 -11.32
C GLY A 141 3.39 8.56 -10.30
N VAL A 142 2.30 9.16 -10.77
CA VAL A 142 1.33 9.88 -9.96
C VAL A 142 -0.05 9.30 -10.18
N GLY A 143 -0.89 9.38 -9.16
CA GLY A 143 -2.19 8.75 -9.24
C GLY A 143 -3.10 9.09 -8.08
N ILE A 144 -4.17 8.32 -8.00
CA ILE A 144 -5.17 8.40 -6.94
C ILE A 144 -5.25 7.03 -6.29
N SER A 145 -5.18 7.00 -4.96
CA SER A 145 -5.41 5.81 -4.16
C SER A 145 -6.70 5.93 -3.37
N ARG A 146 -7.43 4.84 -3.29
CA ARG A 146 -8.60 4.64 -2.46
C ARG A 146 -8.25 3.66 -1.35
N ASN A 147 -8.19 4.17 -0.14
CA ASN A 147 -7.89 3.38 1.05
C ASN A 147 -9.20 3.03 1.74
N LYS A 148 -9.48 1.75 1.88
CA LYS A 148 -10.66 1.20 2.54
C LYS A 148 -10.22 0.60 3.87
N MET A 149 -10.73 1.15 4.95
CA MET A 149 -10.62 0.57 6.28
C MET A 149 -11.87 -0.29 6.51
N GLY A 150 -11.68 -1.55 6.81
CA GLY A 150 -12.78 -2.46 7.14
C GLY A 150 -13.41 -2.11 8.48
N THR A 151 -14.43 -2.87 8.83
CA THR A 151 -15.11 -2.76 10.12
C THR A 151 -14.10 -2.95 11.26
N THR A 152 -14.09 -2.02 12.20
CA THR A 152 -13.23 -2.10 13.37
C THR A 152 -13.96 -2.88 14.47
N VAL A 153 -13.30 -3.87 15.04
CA VAL A 153 -13.81 -4.59 16.21
C VAL A 153 -13.04 -4.12 17.44
N GLU A 154 -13.75 -3.44 18.30
CA GLU A 154 -13.24 -2.94 19.57
C GLU A 154 -13.44 -4.02 20.66
N HIS A 155 -12.36 -4.54 21.21
CA HIS A 155 -12.40 -5.45 22.35
C HIS A 155 -12.18 -4.68 23.64
N ARG A 156 -13.22 -4.59 24.47
CA ARG A 156 -13.15 -4.08 25.85
C ARG A 156 -13.12 -5.28 26.78
N PHE A 157 -12.10 -5.38 27.62
CA PHE A 157 -11.99 -6.45 28.58
C PHE A 157 -13.18 -6.39 29.57
N GLY A 158 -13.90 -7.49 29.71
CA GLY A 158 -15.07 -7.61 30.61
C GLY A 158 -16.43 -7.40 29.94
N LEU A 159 -16.49 -6.99 28.69
CA LEU A 159 -17.73 -6.96 27.89
C LEU A 159 -17.62 -7.97 26.75
N THR A 160 -18.52 -8.93 26.71
CA THR A 160 -18.57 -9.98 25.68
C THR A 160 -19.04 -9.49 24.32
N ASN A 161 -19.50 -8.25 24.22
CA ASN A 161 -19.96 -7.65 22.97
C ASN A 161 -18.98 -6.54 22.55
N GLY A 162 -18.18 -6.82 21.54
CA GLY A 162 -17.37 -5.79 20.89
C GLY A 162 -18.26 -4.73 20.22
N VAL A 163 -17.86 -3.48 20.31
CA VAL A 163 -18.49 -2.40 19.55
C VAL A 163 -17.93 -2.45 18.14
N THR A 164 -18.82 -2.54 17.16
CA THR A 164 -18.47 -2.57 15.76
C THR A 164 -18.65 -1.16 15.19
N ASN A 165 -17.57 -0.56 14.68
CA ASN A 165 -17.62 0.70 13.97
C ASN A 165 -17.59 0.45 12.46
N ASP A 166 -18.42 1.16 11.71
CA ASP A 166 -18.43 1.06 10.25
C ASP A 166 -17.09 1.49 9.65
N GLY A 167 -16.69 0.76 8.61
CA GLY A 167 -15.47 1.06 7.88
C GLY A 167 -15.53 2.41 7.17
N ASN A 168 -14.36 3.00 6.93
CA ASN A 168 -14.23 4.27 6.23
C ASN A 168 -13.44 4.11 4.93
N THR A 169 -13.74 4.99 3.97
CA THR A 169 -13.04 5.04 2.68
C THR A 169 -12.51 6.44 2.44
N ILE A 170 -11.21 6.53 2.17
CA ILE A 170 -10.52 7.81 1.93
C ILE A 170 -9.83 7.74 0.57
N ASN A 171 -10.07 8.76 -0.28
CA ASN A 171 -9.33 8.95 -1.51
C ASN A 171 -8.20 9.95 -1.28
N GLN A 172 -7.00 9.63 -1.81
CA GLN A 172 -5.80 10.44 -1.63
C GLN A 172 -5.01 10.49 -2.92
N PHE A 173 -4.30 11.60 -3.12
CA PHE A 173 -3.24 11.67 -4.12
C PHE A 173 -2.10 10.71 -3.73
N ALA A 174 -1.58 10.01 -4.72
CA ALA A 174 -0.51 9.04 -4.53
C ALA A 174 0.61 9.27 -5.56
N TYR A 175 1.83 9.00 -5.15
CA TYR A 175 3.00 8.94 -6.03
C TYR A 175 3.78 7.66 -5.75
N LYS A 176 4.55 7.23 -6.74
CA LYS A 176 5.45 6.09 -6.58
C LYS A 176 6.74 6.30 -7.35
N LEU A 177 7.79 5.63 -6.89
CA LEU A 177 9.03 5.39 -7.62
C LEU A 177 9.16 3.89 -7.87
N SER A 178 9.78 3.53 -8.98
CA SER A 178 9.95 2.14 -9.39
C SER A 178 11.31 1.97 -10.01
N ALA A 179 11.96 0.87 -9.71
CA ALA A 179 13.19 0.44 -10.35
C ALA A 179 13.16 -1.09 -10.48
N GLY A 180 13.78 -1.60 -11.52
CA GLY A 180 13.83 -3.03 -11.78
C GLY A 180 14.57 -3.40 -13.07
N THR A 181 14.38 -4.61 -13.50
CA THR A 181 14.95 -5.16 -14.74
C THR A 181 13.90 -5.93 -15.50
#